data_821769b23cb35719a58b43644b637135
#
_entry.id   821769b23cb35719a58b43644b637135
#
_cell.length_a   1.000
_cell.length_b   1.000
_cell.length_c   1.000
_cell.angle_alpha   90.00
_cell.angle_beta   90.00
_cell.angle_gamma   90.00
#
_symmetry.space_group_name_H-M   'P 1'
#
loop_
_entity.id
_entity.type
_entity.pdbx_description
1 polymer ?
#
loop_
_entity_poly.entity_id
_entity_poly.type
_entity_poly.pdbx_seq_one_letter_code
_entity_poly.pdbx_strand_id
1 'polypeptide(L)'
;MAVGVICLMGMLTACGRTSEQKVTEIRVAFNQNENHPQYRAMKAFGEKFEKETNGRYHVTIYPNGVLGEQGAMAEFIRTGALQMAIVPCSVPEGYDADFAIVGAPYLYDNIDHLEKATLNGVFDDLFASTEKYKFRVLTVYTAGERNVYAKKPINSADDLKGMIIRVNDSPTYVEMAKLMGGNGSVMAQ
;
A
#
# COMPACT_ATOMS: atom_id res chain seq x y z
N MET A 1 59.33 56.87 -27.41
CA MET A 1 58.12 56.07 -27.76
C MET A 1 58.12 54.83 -26.91
N ALA A 2 57.27 54.80 -25.89
CA ALA A 2 57.13 53.66 -25.01
C ALA A 2 55.74 53.07 -25.28
N VAL A 3 55.69 51.80 -25.73
CA VAL A 3 54.49 51.07 -25.98
C VAL A 3 54.19 50.20 -24.72
N GLY A 4 53.14 50.55 -23.98
CA GLY A 4 52.66 49.80 -22.83
C GLY A 4 51.82 48.65 -23.29
N VAL A 5 52.19 47.41 -22.87
CA VAL A 5 51.41 46.19 -23.02
C VAL A 5 50.54 46.06 -21.81
N ILE A 6 49.23 46.21 -21.99
CA ILE A 6 48.21 45.95 -20.95
C ILE A 6 47.84 44.45 -21.03
N CYS A 7 48.28 43.65 -20.03
CA CYS A 7 47.80 42.28 -19.84
C CYS A 7 46.41 42.28 -19.21
N LEU A 8 45.40 41.95 -20.01
CA LEU A 8 44.03 41.69 -19.55
C LEU A 8 43.98 40.26 -18.97
N MET A 9 44.08 40.13 -17.63
CA MET A 9 43.79 38.88 -16.93
C MET A 9 42.29 38.65 -16.90
N GLY A 10 41.81 37.77 -17.77
CA GLY A 10 40.44 37.30 -17.75
C GLY A 10 40.21 36.36 -16.55
N MET A 11 39.45 36.83 -15.55
CA MET A 11 38.91 35.96 -14.47
C MET A 11 37.83 35.06 -15.05
N LEU A 12 38.17 33.81 -15.30
CA LEU A 12 37.22 32.71 -15.51
C LEU A 12 36.58 32.38 -14.17
N THR A 13 35.49 33.04 -13.83
CA THR A 13 34.57 32.58 -12.76
C THR A 13 33.88 31.33 -13.27
N ALA A 14 34.42 30.15 -12.92
CA ALA A 14 33.75 28.91 -13.05
C ALA A 14 32.53 28.89 -12.07
N CYS A 15 31.35 29.28 -12.58
CA CYS A 15 30.10 28.98 -11.91
C CYS A 15 29.95 27.44 -11.82
N GLY A 16 30.40 26.85 -10.73
CA GLY A 16 30.04 25.51 -10.35
C GLY A 16 28.52 25.47 -10.18
N ARG A 17 27.79 25.06 -11.20
CA ARG A 17 26.40 24.62 -11.05
C ARG A 17 26.46 23.37 -10.20
N THR A 18 26.31 23.52 -8.90
CA THR A 18 25.81 22.44 -8.05
C THR A 18 24.41 22.14 -8.61
N SER A 19 24.30 21.07 -9.38
CA SER A 19 22.97 20.55 -9.75
C SER A 19 22.31 20.13 -8.43
N GLU A 20 21.41 20.95 -7.90
CA GLU A 20 20.52 20.51 -6.82
C GLU A 20 19.85 19.22 -7.31
N GLN A 21 20.19 18.11 -6.69
CA GLN A 21 19.61 16.83 -7.00
C GLN A 21 18.12 16.92 -6.64
N LYS A 22 17.25 16.98 -7.65
CA LYS A 22 15.80 17.06 -7.44
C LYS A 22 15.34 15.81 -6.69
N VAL A 23 14.93 15.98 -5.44
CA VAL A 23 14.35 14.91 -4.64
C VAL A 23 12.95 14.59 -5.19
N THR A 24 12.70 13.33 -5.45
CA THR A 24 11.38 12.86 -5.87
C THR A 24 10.59 12.38 -4.66
N GLU A 25 9.43 12.96 -4.43
CA GLU A 25 8.54 12.54 -3.35
C GLU A 25 7.75 11.29 -3.76
N ILE A 26 7.75 10.26 -2.88
CA ILE A 26 6.89 9.09 -2.94
C ILE A 26 5.82 9.26 -1.88
N ARG A 27 4.61 9.59 -2.30
CA ARG A 27 3.45 9.75 -1.43
C ARG A 27 2.79 8.40 -1.22
N VAL A 28 2.56 8.04 0.06
CA VAL A 28 1.94 6.78 0.47
C VAL A 28 0.63 7.07 1.19
N ALA A 29 -0.49 6.64 0.63
CA ALA A 29 -1.79 6.72 1.30
C ALA A 29 -1.98 5.55 2.27
N PHE A 30 -2.53 5.86 3.46
CA PHE A 30 -2.81 4.88 4.49
C PHE A 30 -4.06 5.30 5.30
N ASN A 31 -4.99 4.38 5.53
CA ASN A 31 -6.25 4.72 6.19
C ASN A 31 -6.24 4.57 7.71
N GLN A 32 -5.23 3.90 8.28
CA GLN A 32 -5.08 3.77 9.73
C GLN A 32 -4.23 4.91 10.31
N ASN A 33 -4.23 5.01 11.64
CA ASN A 33 -3.45 6.03 12.35
C ASN A 33 -1.95 5.68 12.45
N GLU A 34 -1.15 6.62 12.91
CA GLU A 34 0.30 6.51 13.03
C GLU A 34 0.79 5.47 14.06
N ASN A 35 -0.06 5.06 15.01
CA ASN A 35 0.26 4.05 16.00
C ASN A 35 0.15 2.62 15.44
N HIS A 36 -0.45 2.48 14.24
CA HIS A 36 -0.64 1.18 13.62
C HIS A 36 0.71 0.52 13.25
N PRO A 37 0.91 -0.78 13.47
CA PRO A 37 2.16 -1.48 13.13
C PRO A 37 2.58 -1.30 11.67
N GLN A 38 1.63 -1.32 10.74
CA GLN A 38 1.88 -1.12 9.32
C GLN A 38 2.43 0.28 9.00
N TYR A 39 2.00 1.32 9.73
CA TYR A 39 2.58 2.66 9.57
C TYR A 39 4.06 2.67 9.95
N ARG A 40 4.41 2.04 11.09
CA ARG A 40 5.81 1.94 11.54
C ARG A 40 6.67 1.15 10.54
N ALA A 41 6.13 0.07 9.97
CA ALA A 41 6.82 -0.71 8.95
C ALA A 41 7.06 0.12 7.68
N MET A 42 6.06 0.86 7.22
CA MET A 42 6.20 1.73 6.05
C MET A 42 7.16 2.88 6.30
N LYS A 43 7.19 3.44 7.51
CA LYS A 43 8.16 4.47 7.90
C LYS A 43 9.59 3.93 7.83
N ALA A 44 9.83 2.75 8.40
CA ALA A 44 11.14 2.10 8.33
C ALA A 44 11.56 1.79 6.89
N PHE A 45 10.63 1.36 6.05
CA PHE A 45 10.85 1.22 4.60
C PHE A 45 11.28 2.55 3.97
N GLY A 46 10.56 3.64 4.26
CA GLY A 46 10.85 4.96 3.70
C GLY A 46 12.25 5.45 4.07
N GLU A 47 12.62 5.34 5.35
CA GLU A 47 13.95 5.73 5.83
C GLU A 47 15.07 4.90 5.17
N LYS A 48 14.86 3.60 5.01
CA LYS A 48 15.80 2.72 4.32
C LYS A 48 15.91 3.06 2.83
N PHE A 49 14.78 3.26 2.16
CA PHE A 49 14.71 3.57 0.74
C PHE A 49 15.39 4.90 0.42
N GLU A 50 15.16 5.95 1.23
CA GLU A 50 15.82 7.24 1.11
C GLU A 50 17.34 7.08 1.23
N LYS A 51 17.82 6.34 2.24
CA LYS A 51 19.23 6.06 2.44
C LYS A 51 19.86 5.30 1.26
N GLU A 52 19.22 4.23 0.79
CA GLU A 52 19.73 3.40 -0.31
C GLU A 52 19.72 4.11 -1.65
N THR A 53 18.85 5.10 -1.80
CA THR A 53 18.79 5.94 -3.00
C THR A 53 19.64 7.21 -2.91
N ASN A 54 20.44 7.36 -1.84
CA ASN A 54 21.27 8.55 -1.58
C ASN A 54 20.45 9.85 -1.62
N GLY A 55 19.26 9.85 -1.00
CA GLY A 55 18.36 10.99 -0.92
C GLY A 55 17.67 11.37 -2.24
N ARG A 56 17.73 10.55 -3.29
CA ARG A 56 17.01 10.81 -4.54
C ARG A 56 15.50 10.72 -4.40
N TYR A 57 15.03 9.94 -3.44
CA TYR A 57 13.62 9.78 -3.13
C TYR A 57 13.37 10.05 -1.65
N HIS A 58 12.23 10.64 -1.36
CA HIS A 58 11.72 10.86 -0.01
C HIS A 58 10.33 10.24 0.09
N VAL A 59 10.04 9.50 1.17
CA VAL A 59 8.76 8.82 1.37
C VAL A 59 7.94 9.58 2.41
N THR A 60 6.79 10.11 1.99
CA THR A 60 5.82 10.79 2.87
C THR A 60 4.57 9.93 3.02
N ILE A 61 4.23 9.57 4.26
CA ILE A 61 3.04 8.77 4.55
C ILE A 61 1.91 9.70 4.98
N TYR A 62 0.74 9.51 4.37
CA TYR A 62 -0.50 10.23 4.67
C TYR A 62 -1.47 9.27 5.40
N PRO A 63 -1.46 9.25 6.75
CA PRO A 63 -2.32 8.36 7.55
C PRO A 63 -3.76 8.87 7.64
N ASN A 64 -4.61 8.13 8.38
CA ASN A 64 -5.99 8.51 8.72
C ASN A 64 -6.92 8.73 7.51
N GLY A 65 -6.62 8.13 6.36
CA GLY A 65 -7.46 8.24 5.17
C GLY A 65 -7.57 9.64 4.57
N VAL A 66 -6.64 10.56 4.88
CA VAL A 66 -6.69 11.96 4.41
C VAL A 66 -6.62 12.10 2.88
N LEU A 67 -6.13 11.07 2.18
CA LEU A 67 -6.10 11.01 0.72
C LEU A 67 -7.29 10.23 0.13
N GLY A 68 -8.32 9.95 0.91
CA GLY A 68 -9.55 9.30 0.46
C GLY A 68 -9.69 7.85 0.91
N GLU A 69 -10.80 7.23 0.48
CA GLU A 69 -11.13 5.85 0.77
C GLU A 69 -10.23 4.88 -0.01
N GLN A 70 -10.13 3.64 0.46
CA GLN A 70 -9.20 2.63 -0.06
C GLN A 70 -9.37 2.34 -1.56
N GLY A 71 -10.60 2.29 -2.07
CA GLY A 71 -10.87 2.16 -3.51
C GLY A 71 -10.38 3.37 -4.32
N ALA A 72 -10.56 4.59 -3.80
CA ALA A 72 -10.07 5.81 -4.43
C ALA A 72 -8.53 5.86 -4.46
N MET A 73 -7.85 5.33 -3.45
CA MET A 73 -6.38 5.25 -3.42
C MET A 73 -5.83 4.46 -4.62
N ALA A 74 -6.46 3.34 -4.99
CA ALA A 74 -6.07 2.57 -6.17
C ALA A 74 -6.25 3.37 -7.47
N GLU A 75 -7.34 4.11 -7.61
CA GLU A 75 -7.56 4.99 -8.78
C GLU A 75 -6.53 6.13 -8.84
N PHE A 76 -6.14 6.70 -7.71
CA PHE A 76 -5.09 7.72 -7.67
C PHE A 76 -3.73 7.16 -8.09
N ILE A 77 -3.40 5.90 -7.76
CA ILE A 77 -2.19 5.24 -8.26
C ILE A 77 -2.29 5.06 -9.78
N ARG A 78 -3.41 4.54 -10.29
CA ARG A 78 -3.63 4.30 -11.73
C ARG A 78 -3.51 5.56 -12.57
N THR A 79 -3.88 6.70 -12.02
CA THR A 79 -3.78 8.01 -12.69
C THR A 79 -2.45 8.72 -12.45
N GLY A 80 -1.56 8.17 -11.61
CA GLY A 80 -0.28 8.77 -11.23
C GLY A 80 -0.40 9.90 -10.21
N ALA A 81 -1.60 10.17 -9.67
CA ALA A 81 -1.81 11.17 -8.63
C ALA A 81 -1.22 10.75 -7.27
N LEU A 82 -1.00 9.45 -7.07
CA LEU A 82 -0.40 8.85 -5.89
C LEU A 82 0.64 7.82 -6.33
N GLN A 83 1.72 7.65 -5.56
CA GLN A 83 2.78 6.71 -5.91
C GLN A 83 2.60 5.36 -5.23
N MET A 84 2.09 5.32 -3.98
CA MET A 84 1.90 4.08 -3.23
C MET A 84 0.67 4.17 -2.32
N ALA A 85 0.09 3.03 -2.00
CA ALA A 85 -0.95 2.92 -0.97
C ALA A 85 -0.83 1.58 -0.22
N ILE A 86 -1.31 1.57 1.01
CA ILE A 86 -1.56 0.35 1.77
C ILE A 86 -3.07 0.15 1.80
N VAL A 87 -3.51 -0.89 1.11
CA VAL A 87 -4.94 -1.22 0.95
C VAL A 87 -5.19 -2.69 1.27
N PRO A 88 -6.40 -3.09 1.68
CA PRO A 88 -6.73 -4.50 1.87
C PRO A 88 -6.74 -5.25 0.54
N CYS A 89 -6.56 -6.57 0.60
CA CYS A 89 -6.57 -7.45 -0.58
C CYS A 89 -7.87 -7.37 -1.39
N SER A 90 -8.96 -6.93 -0.78
CA SER A 90 -10.24 -6.70 -1.48
C SER A 90 -10.16 -5.61 -2.56
N VAL A 91 -9.23 -4.67 -2.46
CA VAL A 91 -9.07 -3.62 -3.48
C VAL A 91 -8.51 -4.20 -4.78
N PRO A 92 -7.36 -4.89 -4.82
CA PRO A 92 -6.93 -5.57 -6.05
C PRO A 92 -7.90 -6.69 -6.51
N GLU A 93 -8.64 -7.37 -5.61
CA GLU A 93 -9.71 -8.31 -5.97
C GLU A 93 -10.78 -7.66 -6.85
N GLY A 94 -11.09 -6.38 -6.64
CA GLY A 94 -12.02 -5.62 -7.49
C GLY A 94 -11.55 -5.43 -8.94
N TYR A 95 -10.25 -5.58 -9.22
CA TYR A 95 -9.68 -5.53 -10.58
C TYR A 95 -9.40 -6.92 -11.15
N ASP A 96 -9.02 -7.86 -10.30
CA ASP A 96 -8.65 -9.21 -10.67
C ASP A 96 -9.14 -10.19 -9.60
N ALA A 97 -10.15 -10.99 -9.94
CA ALA A 97 -10.79 -11.91 -9.01
C ALA A 97 -9.83 -12.96 -8.41
N ASP A 98 -8.70 -13.23 -9.08
CA ASP A 98 -7.69 -14.17 -8.58
C ASP A 98 -7.06 -13.67 -7.27
N PHE A 99 -7.12 -12.36 -6.98
CA PHE A 99 -6.67 -11.82 -5.68
C PHE A 99 -7.51 -12.29 -4.49
N ALA A 100 -8.69 -12.86 -4.72
CA ALA A 100 -9.47 -13.50 -3.67
C ALA A 100 -8.66 -14.54 -2.88
N ILE A 101 -7.72 -15.22 -3.54
CA ILE A 101 -6.88 -16.25 -2.91
C ILE A 101 -5.99 -15.67 -1.80
N VAL A 102 -5.51 -14.45 -1.95
CA VAL A 102 -4.62 -13.81 -0.97
C VAL A 102 -5.35 -13.56 0.36
N GLY A 103 -6.64 -13.25 0.29
CA GLY A 103 -7.48 -12.99 1.46
C GLY A 103 -8.45 -14.13 1.81
N ALA A 104 -8.31 -15.30 1.17
CA ALA A 104 -9.25 -16.40 1.34
C ALA A 104 -9.31 -16.90 2.79
N PRO A 105 -10.52 -17.02 3.38
CA PRO A 105 -10.67 -17.51 4.74
C PRO A 105 -10.10 -18.92 4.89
N TYR A 106 -9.40 -19.18 6.01
CA TYR A 106 -8.86 -20.50 6.38
C TYR A 106 -7.87 -21.13 5.38
N LEU A 107 -7.37 -20.36 4.42
CA LEU A 107 -6.35 -20.85 3.47
C LEU A 107 -4.98 -21.01 4.14
N TYR A 108 -4.66 -20.16 5.09
CA TYR A 108 -3.39 -20.18 5.81
C TYR A 108 -3.60 -20.72 7.22
N ASP A 109 -2.74 -21.62 7.67
CA ASP A 109 -2.79 -22.20 9.01
C ASP A 109 -2.54 -21.14 10.10
N ASN A 110 -1.71 -20.15 9.79
CA ASN A 110 -1.30 -19.06 10.67
C ASN A 110 -0.60 -17.94 9.88
N ILE A 111 -0.21 -16.89 10.59
CA ILE A 111 0.48 -15.73 10.03
C ILE A 111 1.81 -16.12 9.36
N ASP A 112 2.60 -17.00 10.00
CA ASP A 112 3.89 -17.46 9.48
C ASP A 112 3.73 -18.21 8.15
N HIS A 113 2.61 -18.91 7.94
CA HIS A 113 2.31 -19.58 6.67
C HIS A 113 2.12 -18.56 5.54
N LEU A 114 1.31 -17.52 5.78
CA LEU A 114 1.13 -16.42 4.80
C LEU A 114 2.46 -15.71 4.50
N GLU A 115 3.25 -15.41 5.53
CA GLU A 115 4.55 -14.76 5.37
C GLU A 115 5.50 -15.62 4.52
N LYS A 116 5.61 -16.92 4.81
CA LYS A 116 6.41 -17.85 4.02
C LYS A 116 5.93 -17.95 2.58
N ALA A 117 4.62 -18.03 2.34
CA ALA A 117 4.07 -18.06 0.98
C ALA A 117 4.46 -16.79 0.21
N THR A 118 4.37 -15.62 0.85
CA THR A 118 4.75 -14.34 0.26
C THR A 118 6.25 -14.25 -0.03
N LEU A 119 7.10 -14.58 0.95
CA LEU A 119 8.56 -14.49 0.81
C LEU A 119 9.14 -15.51 -0.17
N ASN A 120 8.48 -16.65 -0.35
CA ASN A 120 8.88 -17.66 -1.32
C ASN A 120 8.33 -17.41 -2.74
N GLY A 121 7.71 -16.26 -2.99
CA GLY A 121 7.28 -15.85 -4.31
C GLY A 121 6.02 -16.55 -4.84
N VAL A 122 5.22 -17.19 -3.96
CA VAL A 122 3.99 -17.89 -4.37
C VAL A 122 3.02 -16.97 -5.11
N PHE A 123 3.06 -15.66 -4.81
CA PHE A 123 2.17 -14.67 -5.40
C PHE A 123 2.82 -13.78 -6.46
N ASP A 124 4.08 -14.02 -6.84
CA ASP A 124 4.83 -13.09 -7.71
C ASP A 124 4.16 -12.87 -9.07
N ASP A 125 3.65 -13.93 -9.69
CA ASP A 125 2.94 -13.84 -10.97
C ASP A 125 1.61 -13.09 -10.81
N LEU A 126 0.88 -13.35 -9.73
CA LEU A 126 -0.36 -12.65 -9.39
C LEU A 126 -0.09 -11.15 -9.15
N PHE A 127 0.97 -10.81 -8.41
CA PHE A 127 1.34 -9.42 -8.17
C PHE A 127 1.73 -8.71 -9.46
N ALA A 128 2.51 -9.38 -10.32
CA ALA A 128 2.91 -8.84 -11.62
C ALA A 128 1.71 -8.66 -12.57
N SER A 129 0.70 -9.51 -12.50
CA SER A 129 -0.49 -9.43 -13.36
C SER A 129 -1.27 -8.11 -13.21
N THR A 130 -1.09 -7.41 -12.08
CA THR A 130 -1.77 -6.12 -11.83
C THR A 130 -1.27 -4.97 -12.70
N GLU A 131 -0.10 -5.09 -13.33
CA GLU A 131 0.45 -4.07 -14.23
C GLU A 131 -0.49 -3.74 -15.40
N LYS A 132 -1.27 -4.71 -15.88
CA LYS A 132 -2.33 -4.49 -16.89
C LYS A 132 -3.38 -3.46 -16.44
N TYR A 133 -3.54 -3.27 -15.12
CA TYR A 133 -4.44 -2.29 -14.52
C TYR A 133 -3.76 -0.96 -14.15
N LYS A 134 -2.49 -0.75 -14.58
CA LYS A 134 -1.67 0.44 -14.30
C LYS A 134 -1.30 0.64 -12.83
N PHE A 135 -1.17 -0.44 -12.09
CA PHE A 135 -0.52 -0.47 -10.78
C PHE A 135 0.19 -1.81 -10.61
N ARG A 136 1.07 -1.91 -9.64
CA ARG A 136 1.72 -3.17 -9.26
C ARG A 136 1.56 -3.41 -7.77
N VAL A 137 1.07 -4.58 -7.41
CA VAL A 137 1.17 -5.07 -6.03
C VAL A 137 2.62 -5.46 -5.78
N LEU A 138 3.22 -4.93 -4.73
CA LEU A 138 4.63 -5.17 -4.40
C LEU A 138 4.78 -6.31 -3.40
N THR A 139 3.87 -6.40 -2.45
CA THR A 139 3.88 -7.42 -1.40
C THR A 139 2.54 -7.45 -0.67
N VAL A 140 2.33 -8.46 0.13
CA VAL A 140 1.24 -8.56 1.09
C VAL A 140 1.81 -8.80 2.48
N TYR A 141 1.17 -8.25 3.48
CA TYR A 141 1.45 -8.50 4.89
C TYR A 141 0.18 -8.40 5.71
N THR A 142 0.16 -9.06 6.85
CA THR A 142 -1.05 -9.15 7.67
C THR A 142 -1.17 -7.99 8.66
N ALA A 143 -2.40 -7.68 9.05
CA ALA A 143 -2.72 -6.85 10.22
C ALA A 143 -3.15 -7.71 11.44
N GLY A 144 -2.96 -9.01 11.38
CA GLY A 144 -3.40 -9.98 12.37
C GLY A 144 -4.54 -10.86 11.86
N GLU A 145 -5.16 -11.58 12.78
CA GLU A 145 -6.29 -12.45 12.49
C GLU A 145 -7.60 -11.66 12.43
N ARG A 146 -8.55 -12.16 11.64
CA ARG A 146 -9.86 -11.55 11.50
C ARG A 146 -10.82 -12.12 12.56
N ASN A 147 -11.45 -11.24 13.32
CA ASN A 147 -12.40 -11.59 14.35
C ASN A 147 -13.78 -10.99 14.07
N VAL A 148 -14.83 -11.64 14.61
CA VAL A 148 -16.20 -11.13 14.59
C VAL A 148 -16.43 -10.29 15.83
N TYR A 149 -16.83 -9.04 15.66
CA TYR A 149 -17.26 -8.15 16.71
C TYR A 149 -18.79 -8.08 16.71
N ALA A 150 -19.43 -8.48 17.79
CA ALA A 150 -20.88 -8.53 17.91
C ALA A 150 -21.37 -8.05 19.26
N LYS A 151 -22.66 -7.67 19.35
CA LYS A 151 -23.32 -7.28 20.62
C LYS A 151 -23.69 -8.47 21.49
N LYS A 152 -23.59 -9.68 20.98
CA LYS A 152 -23.85 -10.96 21.70
C LYS A 152 -22.68 -11.92 21.46
N PRO A 153 -22.46 -12.89 22.34
CA PRO A 153 -21.48 -13.94 22.09
C PRO A 153 -21.76 -14.68 20.79
N ILE A 154 -20.72 -15.00 20.03
CA ILE A 154 -20.74 -15.80 18.81
C ILE A 154 -19.88 -17.04 19.11
N ASN A 155 -20.48 -18.18 19.26
CA ASN A 155 -19.81 -19.43 19.59
C ASN A 155 -19.77 -20.41 18.40
N SER A 156 -20.62 -20.18 17.41
CA SER A 156 -20.71 -20.99 16.18
C SER A 156 -21.22 -20.15 15.00
N ALA A 157 -21.13 -20.70 13.80
CA ALA A 157 -21.71 -20.06 12.60
C ALA A 157 -23.24 -19.91 12.72
N ASP A 158 -23.91 -20.80 13.46
CA ASP A 158 -25.37 -20.72 13.67
C ASP A 158 -25.80 -19.44 14.39
N ASP A 159 -24.92 -18.88 15.23
CA ASP A 159 -25.19 -17.63 15.94
C ASP A 159 -25.20 -16.39 15.00
N LEU A 160 -24.67 -16.54 13.77
CA LEU A 160 -24.64 -15.51 12.76
C LEU A 160 -25.91 -15.50 11.89
N LYS A 161 -26.78 -16.51 11.99
CA LYS A 161 -27.99 -16.62 11.19
C LYS A 161 -28.83 -15.34 11.25
N GLY A 162 -29.14 -14.78 10.08
CA GLY A 162 -29.95 -13.59 9.93
C GLY A 162 -29.28 -12.27 10.37
N MET A 163 -28.05 -12.30 10.87
CA MET A 163 -27.33 -11.10 11.25
C MET A 163 -26.85 -10.34 9.99
N ILE A 164 -26.84 -9.01 10.09
CA ILE A 164 -26.13 -8.15 9.13
C ILE A 164 -24.70 -8.01 9.65
N ILE A 165 -23.75 -8.45 8.83
CA ILE A 165 -22.32 -8.47 9.15
C ILE A 165 -21.62 -7.46 8.25
N ARG A 166 -21.00 -6.43 8.83
CA ARG A 166 -20.18 -5.51 8.06
C ARG A 166 -18.95 -6.25 7.51
N VAL A 167 -18.72 -6.12 6.22
CA VAL A 167 -17.54 -6.65 5.53
C VAL A 167 -16.88 -5.56 4.70
N ASN A 168 -15.62 -5.77 4.30
CA ASN A 168 -14.96 -4.94 3.31
C ASN A 168 -15.64 -5.12 1.94
N ASP A 169 -15.40 -4.20 1.02
CA ASP A 169 -15.85 -4.33 -0.37
C ASP A 169 -15.08 -5.47 -1.06
N SER A 170 -15.63 -6.67 -0.96
CA SER A 170 -15.06 -7.91 -1.49
C SER A 170 -16.20 -8.91 -1.70
N PRO A 171 -16.39 -9.42 -2.91
CA PRO A 171 -17.31 -10.51 -3.19
C PRO A 171 -17.06 -11.73 -2.32
N THR A 172 -15.79 -12.07 -2.08
CA THR A 172 -15.37 -13.18 -1.19
C THR A 172 -15.91 -13.02 0.22
N TYR A 173 -15.81 -11.83 0.80
CA TYR A 173 -16.29 -11.62 2.18
C TYR A 173 -17.81 -11.53 2.29
N VAL A 174 -18.48 -11.04 1.25
CA VAL A 174 -19.94 -11.06 1.19
C VAL A 174 -20.44 -12.51 1.14
N GLU A 175 -19.84 -13.34 0.27
CA GLU A 175 -20.22 -14.75 0.16
C GLU A 175 -19.86 -15.55 1.43
N MET A 176 -18.71 -15.27 2.05
CA MET A 176 -18.35 -15.86 3.34
C MET A 176 -19.42 -15.60 4.41
N ALA A 177 -19.87 -14.34 4.54
CA ALA A 177 -20.90 -13.99 5.51
C ALA A 177 -22.21 -14.75 5.23
N LYS A 178 -22.58 -14.90 3.96
CA LYS A 178 -23.77 -15.64 3.52
C LYS A 178 -23.64 -17.14 3.83
N LEU A 179 -22.49 -17.76 3.53
CA LEU A 179 -22.24 -19.18 3.83
C LEU A 179 -22.29 -19.48 5.34
N MET A 180 -21.95 -18.49 6.18
CA MET A 180 -22.10 -18.55 7.63
C MET A 180 -23.54 -18.29 8.11
N GLY A 181 -24.50 -18.09 7.19
CA GLY A 181 -25.92 -17.84 7.50
C GLY A 181 -26.28 -16.38 7.79
N GLY A 182 -25.32 -15.45 7.72
CA GLY A 182 -25.52 -14.03 7.87
C GLY A 182 -25.74 -13.32 6.53
N ASN A 183 -25.79 -12.00 6.57
CA ASN A 183 -25.89 -11.13 5.39
C ASN A 183 -24.71 -10.15 5.40
N GLY A 184 -23.81 -10.26 4.42
CA GLY A 184 -22.70 -9.34 4.24
C GLY A 184 -23.18 -7.95 3.81
N SER A 185 -22.82 -6.93 4.57
CA SER A 185 -23.07 -5.51 4.22
C SER A 185 -21.75 -4.81 3.99
N VAL A 186 -21.52 -4.38 2.75
CA VAL A 186 -20.30 -3.64 2.38
C VAL A 186 -20.34 -2.23 2.96
N MET A 187 -19.34 -1.88 3.75
CA MET A 187 -19.13 -0.52 4.23
C MET A 187 -17.65 -0.22 4.31
N ALA A 188 -17.27 1.02 3.96
CA ALA A 188 -15.94 1.55 4.16
C ALA A 188 -15.50 1.47 5.63
N GLN A 189 -14.19 1.52 5.87
CA GLN A 189 -13.61 1.42 7.21
C GLN A 189 -13.41 2.79 7.83
#